data_dd298c97007763f7f23f3b6e19dbbd6d
#
_entry.id   dd298c97007763f7f23f3b6e19dbbd6d
#
_cell.length_a   1.000
_cell.length_b   1.000
_cell.length_c   1.000
_cell.angle_alpha   90.00
_cell.angle_beta   90.00
_cell.angle_gamma   90.00
#
_symmetry.space_group_name_H-M   'P 1'
#
loop_
_entity.id
_entity.type
_entity.pdbx_description
1 polymer ?
#
loop_
_entity_poly.entity_id
_entity_poly.type
_entity_poly.pdbx_seq_one_letter_code
_entity_poly.pdbx_strand_id
1 'polypeptide(L)'
;TPVVEAPVVTPTPTATEEPVEIAEVETTLPDETPAQARRSERLLNRDERKDLQIALRDAGFYSSAIDGAFGRGTRGSMSDWQLSKGYEPTGVLTTAQRKILLDDYNAPLISVGMRRVSDLQAGIALELPTKEVSFANYEPPFAHYDSAGDLGVRVLLISQRGDKSTLYGLYDIMQTLEIVPLDGPRER
;
A
#
# COMPACT_ATOMS: atom_id res chain seq x y z
N THR A 1 -31.60 -82.73 -9.14
CA THR A 1 -30.88 -81.74 -8.30
C THR A 1 -31.25 -80.34 -8.75
N PRO A 2 -31.92 -79.54 -7.92
CA PRO A 2 -32.29 -78.18 -8.29
C PRO A 2 -31.08 -77.24 -8.09
N VAL A 3 -30.92 -76.34 -9.07
CA VAL A 3 -29.99 -75.26 -9.06
C VAL A 3 -30.54 -74.15 -8.14
N VAL A 4 -29.75 -73.77 -7.13
CA VAL A 4 -30.07 -72.68 -6.25
C VAL A 4 -29.61 -71.39 -6.91
N GLU A 5 -30.58 -70.55 -7.23
CA GLU A 5 -30.39 -69.20 -7.77
C GLU A 5 -29.97 -68.25 -6.63
N ALA A 6 -28.79 -67.61 -6.74
CA ALA A 6 -28.30 -66.62 -5.78
C ALA A 6 -28.97 -65.25 -6.02
N PRO A 7 -29.28 -64.49 -4.96
CA PRO A 7 -29.97 -63.23 -5.10
C PRO A 7 -29.03 -62.12 -5.67
N VAL A 8 -29.53 -61.44 -6.68
CA VAL A 8 -28.94 -60.23 -7.26
C VAL A 8 -28.97 -59.10 -6.23
N VAL A 9 -27.81 -58.64 -5.79
CA VAL A 9 -27.63 -57.45 -4.98
C VAL A 9 -27.67 -56.23 -5.89
N THR A 10 -28.71 -55.43 -5.78
CA THR A 10 -28.85 -54.12 -6.42
C THR A 10 -27.83 -53.16 -5.81
N PRO A 11 -27.00 -52.42 -6.57
CA PRO A 11 -26.13 -51.41 -5.98
C PRO A 11 -26.97 -50.20 -5.53
N THR A 12 -26.82 -49.85 -4.26
CA THR A 12 -27.27 -48.58 -3.68
C THR A 12 -26.60 -47.39 -4.36
N PRO A 13 -27.31 -46.32 -4.69
CA PRO A 13 -26.67 -45.13 -5.30
C PRO A 13 -25.74 -44.49 -4.28
N THR A 14 -24.50 -44.36 -4.69
CA THR A 14 -23.45 -43.58 -4.00
C THR A 14 -23.92 -42.14 -3.85
N ALA A 15 -24.06 -41.69 -2.62
CA ALA A 15 -24.28 -40.29 -2.32
C ALA A 15 -23.08 -39.49 -2.85
N THR A 16 -23.36 -38.57 -3.74
CA THR A 16 -22.41 -37.54 -4.21
C THR A 16 -22.07 -36.69 -2.97
N GLU A 17 -20.86 -36.82 -2.46
CA GLU A 17 -20.31 -35.89 -1.49
C GLU A 17 -20.11 -34.56 -2.20
N GLU A 18 -20.92 -33.57 -1.85
CA GLU A 18 -20.66 -32.17 -2.19
C GLU A 18 -19.31 -31.75 -1.57
N PRO A 19 -18.45 -30.99 -2.31
CA PRO A 19 -17.22 -30.49 -1.73
C PRO A 19 -17.57 -29.55 -0.59
N VAL A 20 -17.27 -29.94 0.63
CA VAL A 20 -17.31 -29.08 1.79
C VAL A 20 -16.25 -28.00 1.53
N GLU A 21 -16.69 -26.80 1.16
CA GLU A 21 -15.89 -25.59 1.14
C GLU A 21 -15.37 -25.37 2.56
N ILE A 22 -14.10 -25.76 2.77
CA ILE A 22 -13.39 -25.47 4.00
C ILE A 22 -13.19 -23.95 3.99
N ALA A 23 -14.12 -23.21 4.58
CA ALA A 23 -13.88 -21.84 4.96
C ALA A 23 -12.60 -21.85 5.81
N GLU A 24 -11.53 -21.26 5.29
CA GLU A 24 -10.34 -20.94 6.08
C GLU A 24 -10.83 -20.12 7.29
N VAL A 25 -10.96 -20.79 8.42
CA VAL A 25 -11.11 -20.13 9.70
C VAL A 25 -9.76 -19.43 9.91
N GLU A 26 -9.68 -18.15 9.52
CA GLU A 26 -8.61 -17.28 10.00
C GLU A 26 -8.63 -17.42 11.53
N THR A 27 -7.67 -18.17 12.04
CA THR A 27 -7.43 -18.27 13.48
C THR A 27 -6.91 -16.91 13.91
N THR A 28 -7.83 -15.99 14.17
CA THR A 28 -7.49 -14.70 14.77
C THR A 28 -6.93 -15.02 16.16
N LEU A 29 -5.61 -14.98 16.27
CA LEU A 29 -4.95 -15.00 17.58
C LEU A 29 -5.63 -13.92 18.44
N PRO A 30 -5.94 -14.22 19.73
CA PRO A 30 -6.52 -13.23 20.61
C PRO A 30 -5.64 -11.99 20.61
N ASP A 31 -6.24 -10.82 20.39
CA ASP A 31 -5.51 -9.56 20.31
C ASP A 31 -4.78 -9.25 21.62
N GLU A 32 -3.71 -8.47 21.54
CA GLU A 32 -2.91 -8.09 22.71
C GLU A 32 -3.76 -7.36 23.75
N THR A 33 -3.58 -7.67 25.01
CA THR A 33 -4.10 -6.83 26.10
C THR A 33 -3.44 -5.44 26.06
N PRO A 34 -4.05 -4.38 26.62
CA PRO A 34 -3.44 -3.04 26.63
C PRO A 34 -2.03 -2.99 27.25
N ALA A 35 -1.74 -3.88 28.19
CA ALA A 35 -0.41 -4.00 28.80
C ALA A 35 0.62 -4.63 27.85
N GLN A 36 0.20 -5.62 27.06
CA GLN A 36 1.02 -6.25 26.03
C GLN A 36 1.26 -5.27 24.88
N ALA A 37 0.23 -4.57 24.41
CA ALA A 37 0.31 -3.55 23.38
C ALA A 37 1.29 -2.42 23.73
N ARG A 38 1.31 -1.98 25.02
CA ARG A 38 2.31 -1.03 25.50
C ARG A 38 3.73 -1.58 25.51
N ARG A 39 3.91 -2.88 25.74
CA ARG A 39 5.24 -3.52 25.69
C ARG A 39 5.73 -3.61 24.24
N SER A 40 4.90 -4.10 23.31
CA SER A 40 5.24 -4.21 21.90
C SER A 40 5.48 -2.82 21.26
N GLU A 41 4.73 -1.79 21.66
CA GLU A 41 4.93 -0.41 21.22
C GLU A 41 6.29 0.17 21.61
N ARG A 42 6.84 -0.21 22.78
CA ARG A 42 8.17 0.26 23.22
C ARG A 42 9.30 -0.26 22.35
N LEU A 43 9.08 -1.34 21.62
CA LEU A 43 10.05 -1.93 20.70
C LEU A 43 10.13 -1.17 19.37
N LEU A 44 9.11 -0.34 19.07
CA LEU A 44 9.10 0.46 17.86
C LEU A 44 10.22 1.50 17.87
N ASN A 45 10.97 1.57 16.79
CA ASN A 45 11.94 2.63 16.57
C ASN A 45 11.23 3.97 16.25
N ARG A 46 12.00 5.04 16.08
CA ARG A 46 11.45 6.37 15.88
C ARG A 46 10.73 6.51 14.52
N ASP A 47 11.23 5.87 13.49
CA ASP A 47 10.67 5.98 12.14
C ASP A 47 9.36 5.17 12.04
N GLU A 48 9.30 3.97 12.60
CA GLU A 48 8.05 3.21 12.72
C GLU A 48 6.96 3.98 13.49
N ARG A 49 7.34 4.76 14.50
CA ARG A 49 6.39 5.62 15.23
C ARG A 49 5.90 6.79 14.39
N LYS A 50 6.78 7.38 13.56
CA LYS A 50 6.38 8.42 12.61
C LYS A 50 5.45 7.86 11.53
N ASP A 51 5.70 6.66 11.03
CA ASP A 51 4.85 6.01 10.04
C ASP A 51 3.43 5.84 10.59
N LEU A 52 3.28 5.43 11.84
CA LEU A 52 1.98 5.36 12.52
C LEU A 52 1.32 6.74 12.67
N GLN A 53 2.09 7.80 12.99
CA GLN A 53 1.55 9.17 13.04
C GLN A 53 1.11 9.66 11.65
N ILE A 54 1.86 9.31 10.60
CA ILE A 54 1.51 9.61 9.20
C ILE A 54 0.22 8.89 8.82
N ALA A 55 0.12 7.60 9.11
CA ALA A 55 -1.06 6.80 8.81
C ALA A 55 -2.31 7.33 9.58
N LEU A 56 -2.18 7.70 10.85
CA LEU A 56 -3.24 8.35 11.61
C LEU A 56 -3.65 9.70 11.03
N ARG A 57 -2.70 10.47 10.49
CA ARG A 57 -2.97 11.74 9.82
C ARG A 57 -3.70 11.54 8.51
N ASP A 58 -3.27 10.58 7.71
CA ASP A 58 -3.93 10.22 6.45
C ASP A 58 -5.37 9.75 6.69
N ALA A 59 -5.57 8.94 7.72
CA ALA A 59 -6.89 8.50 8.17
C ALA A 59 -7.75 9.64 8.79
N GLY A 60 -7.24 10.87 8.90
CA GLY A 60 -7.97 12.05 9.38
C GLY A 60 -8.03 12.22 10.90
N PHE A 61 -7.31 11.42 11.69
CA PHE A 61 -7.37 11.48 13.16
C PHE A 61 -6.22 12.28 13.81
N TYR A 62 -5.13 12.57 13.09
CA TYR A 62 -3.96 13.24 13.66
C TYR A 62 -3.59 14.51 12.88
N SER A 63 -3.39 15.63 13.58
CA SER A 63 -3.06 16.92 12.97
C SER A 63 -1.80 17.59 13.53
N SER A 64 -1.11 16.91 14.46
CA SER A 64 0.08 17.47 15.11
C SER A 64 1.37 17.09 14.34
N ALA A 65 2.53 17.49 14.89
CA ALA A 65 3.83 17.24 14.29
C ALA A 65 4.16 15.72 14.23
N ILE A 66 4.78 15.29 13.13
CA ILE A 66 5.29 13.93 12.96
C ILE A 66 6.70 13.85 13.54
N ASP A 67 6.80 13.56 14.82
CA ASP A 67 8.04 13.55 15.60
C ASP A 67 8.47 12.17 16.13
N GLY A 68 7.56 11.18 16.01
CA GLY A 68 7.73 9.83 16.57
C GLY A 68 7.51 9.76 18.08
N ALA A 69 6.98 10.84 18.70
CA ALA A 69 6.62 10.85 20.12
C ALA A 69 5.13 10.59 20.32
N PHE A 70 4.79 9.54 21.08
CA PHE A 70 3.39 9.21 21.38
C PHE A 70 2.91 9.95 22.62
N GLY A 71 2.76 11.26 22.48
CA GLY A 71 2.22 12.15 23.50
C GLY A 71 0.69 12.09 23.59
N ARG A 72 0.11 13.02 24.36
CA ARG A 72 -1.36 13.10 24.61
C ARG A 72 -2.15 13.18 23.31
N GLY A 73 -1.69 13.99 22.33
CA GLY A 73 -2.35 14.15 21.03
C GLY A 73 -2.39 12.84 20.26
N THR A 74 -1.24 12.17 20.11
CA THR A 74 -1.16 10.89 19.41
C THR A 74 -2.02 9.82 20.10
N ARG A 75 -2.05 9.80 21.44
CA ARG A 75 -2.90 8.86 22.20
C ARG A 75 -4.39 9.11 21.97
N GLY A 76 -4.81 10.37 21.91
CA GLY A 76 -6.17 10.74 21.55
C GLY A 76 -6.52 10.24 20.15
N SER A 77 -5.67 10.52 19.16
CA SER A 77 -5.87 10.08 17.78
C SER A 77 -5.94 8.56 17.63
N MET A 78 -5.10 7.81 18.35
CA MET A 78 -5.19 6.34 18.39
C MET A 78 -6.53 5.88 18.97
N SER A 79 -7.00 6.52 20.04
CA SER A 79 -8.28 6.22 20.68
C SER A 79 -9.45 6.49 19.73
N ASP A 80 -9.44 7.63 19.03
CA ASP A 80 -10.49 8.03 18.09
C ASP A 80 -10.51 7.08 16.88
N TRP A 81 -9.34 6.69 16.36
CA TRP A 81 -9.23 5.69 15.29
C TRP A 81 -9.74 4.31 15.77
N GLN A 82 -9.36 3.87 16.96
CA GLN A 82 -9.86 2.62 17.55
C GLN A 82 -11.40 2.63 17.61
N LEU A 83 -11.97 3.72 18.08
CA LEU A 83 -13.42 3.89 18.18
C LEU A 83 -14.09 3.81 16.81
N SER A 84 -13.52 4.45 15.79
CA SER A 84 -14.03 4.43 14.40
C SER A 84 -14.04 3.04 13.78
N LYS A 85 -13.10 2.18 14.21
CA LYS A 85 -13.00 0.77 13.77
C LYS A 85 -13.77 -0.21 14.68
N GLY A 86 -14.48 0.30 15.70
CA GLY A 86 -15.25 -0.54 16.65
C GLY A 86 -14.38 -1.24 17.69
N TYR A 87 -13.14 -0.80 17.90
CA TYR A 87 -12.27 -1.29 18.96
C TYR A 87 -12.46 -0.51 20.26
N GLU A 88 -12.03 -1.11 21.38
CA GLU A 88 -11.96 -0.41 22.67
C GLU A 88 -10.93 0.76 22.59
N PRO A 89 -11.32 2.01 22.94
CA PRO A 89 -10.48 3.21 22.77
C PRO A 89 -9.41 3.31 23.86
N THR A 90 -8.42 2.44 23.86
CA THR A 90 -7.35 2.38 24.85
C THR A 90 -6.26 3.43 24.65
N GLY A 91 -6.19 4.06 23.46
CA GLY A 91 -5.13 4.97 23.06
C GLY A 91 -3.76 4.32 22.88
N VAL A 92 -3.72 2.99 22.82
CA VAL A 92 -2.52 2.19 22.53
C VAL A 92 -2.90 1.13 21.51
N LEU A 93 -2.34 1.21 20.32
CA LEU A 93 -2.63 0.25 19.26
C LEU A 93 -1.94 -1.09 19.53
N THR A 94 -2.68 -2.18 19.39
CA THR A 94 -2.10 -3.52 19.39
C THR A 94 -1.26 -3.75 18.13
N THR A 95 -0.48 -4.81 18.08
CA THR A 95 0.30 -5.17 16.89
C THR A 95 -0.59 -5.39 15.68
N ALA A 96 -1.75 -6.05 15.86
CA ALA A 96 -2.73 -6.24 14.80
C ALA A 96 -3.34 -4.91 14.34
N GLN A 97 -3.72 -4.03 15.26
CA GLN A 97 -4.28 -2.71 14.94
C GLN A 97 -3.26 -1.81 14.20
N ARG A 98 -1.99 -1.84 14.61
CA ARG A 98 -0.91 -1.13 13.88
C ARG A 98 -0.78 -1.63 12.44
N LYS A 99 -0.85 -2.96 12.26
CA LYS A 99 -0.80 -3.56 10.92
C LYS A 99 -1.98 -3.08 10.07
N ILE A 100 -3.21 -3.14 10.59
CA ILE A 100 -4.41 -2.69 9.87
C ILE A 100 -4.30 -1.21 9.47
N LEU A 101 -3.88 -0.35 10.39
CA LEU A 101 -3.71 1.08 10.12
C LEU A 101 -2.69 1.34 9.01
N LEU A 102 -1.55 0.63 9.02
CA LEU A 102 -0.51 0.75 7.99
C LEU A 102 -0.92 0.11 6.67
N ASP A 103 -1.64 -1.00 6.69
CA ASP A 103 -2.18 -1.64 5.49
C ASP A 103 -3.19 -0.71 4.79
N ASP A 104 -4.11 -0.10 5.54
CA ASP A 104 -5.07 0.88 5.01
C ASP A 104 -4.33 2.08 4.37
N TYR A 105 -3.30 2.61 5.04
CA TYR A 105 -2.47 3.70 4.52
C TYR A 105 -1.73 3.32 3.24
N ASN A 106 -1.19 2.10 3.16
CA ASN A 106 -0.43 1.64 2.01
C ASN A 106 -1.30 1.08 0.86
N ALA A 107 -2.58 0.81 1.10
CA ALA A 107 -3.46 0.20 0.11
C ALA A 107 -3.50 0.95 -1.24
N PRO A 108 -3.57 2.30 -1.31
CA PRO A 108 -3.52 3.02 -2.58
C PRO A 108 -2.20 2.82 -3.32
N LEU A 109 -1.07 2.82 -2.63
CA LEU A 109 0.26 2.61 -3.22
C LEU A 109 0.41 1.18 -3.77
N ILE A 110 -0.09 0.19 -3.03
CA ILE A 110 -0.11 -1.21 -3.45
C ILE A 110 -1.03 -1.40 -4.66
N SER A 111 -2.18 -0.72 -4.69
CA SER A 111 -3.16 -0.83 -5.78
C SER A 111 -2.56 -0.43 -7.12
N VAL A 112 -1.80 0.65 -7.18
CA VAL A 112 -1.10 1.13 -8.39
C VAL A 112 0.26 0.44 -8.62
N GLY A 113 0.65 -0.48 -7.74
CA GLY A 113 1.92 -1.20 -7.84
C GLY A 113 3.14 -0.30 -7.67
N MET A 114 3.09 0.62 -6.70
CA MET A 114 4.21 1.52 -6.41
C MET A 114 5.48 0.71 -6.11
N ARG A 115 6.54 0.91 -6.90
CA ARG A 115 7.81 0.20 -6.77
C ARG A 115 8.98 1.10 -7.12
N ARG A 116 10.12 0.86 -6.46
CA ARG A 116 11.37 1.50 -6.84
C ARG A 116 11.85 0.96 -8.20
N VAL A 117 12.00 1.85 -9.15
CA VAL A 117 12.54 1.60 -10.49
C VAL A 117 13.86 2.35 -10.61
N SER A 118 14.87 1.69 -11.16
CA SER A 118 16.16 2.31 -11.49
C SER A 118 16.31 2.33 -13.01
N ASP A 119 16.20 3.52 -13.60
CA ASP A 119 16.47 3.72 -15.02
C ASP A 119 17.98 3.93 -15.21
N LEU A 120 18.63 2.96 -15.82
CA LEU A 120 20.09 2.97 -16.01
C LEU A 120 20.53 3.97 -17.08
N GLN A 121 19.67 4.31 -18.04
CA GLN A 121 19.98 5.24 -19.12
C GLN A 121 19.86 6.69 -18.63
N ALA A 122 18.80 6.99 -17.90
CA ALA A 122 18.65 8.29 -17.25
C ALA A 122 19.52 8.42 -15.99
N GLY A 123 19.95 7.30 -15.38
CA GLY A 123 20.70 7.32 -14.11
C GLY A 123 19.85 7.76 -12.92
N ILE A 124 18.54 7.59 -13.00
CA ILE A 124 17.57 8.03 -11.99
C ILE A 124 16.92 6.82 -11.34
N ALA A 125 16.82 6.83 -10.01
CA ALA A 125 16.09 5.83 -9.26
C ALA A 125 14.98 6.51 -8.45
N LEU A 126 13.73 6.09 -8.67
CA LEU A 126 12.55 6.65 -8.02
C LEU A 126 11.46 5.60 -7.87
N GLU A 127 10.43 5.91 -7.12
CA GLU A 127 9.23 5.06 -7.01
C GLU A 127 8.26 5.41 -8.14
N LEU A 128 7.82 4.39 -8.87
CA LEU A 128 6.85 4.52 -9.96
C LEU A 128 5.66 3.57 -9.75
N PRO A 129 4.46 3.98 -10.18
CA PRO A 129 3.27 3.14 -10.18
C PRO A 129 3.33 2.15 -11.36
N THR A 130 4.03 1.04 -11.17
CA THR A 130 4.38 0.11 -12.28
C THR A 130 3.20 -0.65 -12.89
N LYS A 131 2.00 -0.57 -12.32
CA LYS A 131 0.78 -1.04 -12.97
C LYS A 131 0.19 0.00 -13.91
N GLU A 132 0.48 1.29 -13.68
CA GLU A 132 -0.07 2.40 -14.42
C GLU A 132 0.90 2.93 -15.49
N VAL A 133 2.21 2.70 -15.32
CA VAL A 133 3.23 3.15 -16.29
C VAL A 133 4.20 2.03 -16.62
N SER A 134 4.64 2.00 -17.88
CA SER A 134 5.70 1.11 -18.36
C SER A 134 6.72 1.89 -19.18
N PHE A 135 7.98 1.42 -19.16
CA PHE A 135 9.01 2.01 -20.01
C PHE A 135 8.61 1.85 -21.48
N ALA A 136 8.61 2.96 -22.21
CA ALA A 136 8.27 3.00 -23.61
C ALA A 136 9.53 3.10 -24.49
N ASN A 137 10.31 4.19 -24.34
CA ASN A 137 11.51 4.42 -25.10
C ASN A 137 12.47 5.41 -24.39
N TYR A 138 13.68 5.50 -24.90
CA TYR A 138 14.67 6.50 -24.48
C TYR A 138 15.11 7.34 -25.67
N GLU A 139 14.80 8.63 -25.64
CA GLU A 139 15.27 9.63 -26.59
C GLU A 139 16.09 10.69 -25.85
N PRO A 140 17.41 10.60 -25.84
CA PRO A 140 18.23 11.47 -25.01
C PRO A 140 17.85 12.95 -25.14
N PRO A 141 17.66 13.68 -24.03
CA PRO A 141 17.90 13.28 -22.64
C PRO A 141 16.68 12.67 -21.91
N PHE A 142 15.67 12.18 -22.63
CA PHE A 142 14.35 11.79 -22.11
C PHE A 142 14.20 10.28 -22.04
N ALA A 143 13.79 9.76 -20.87
CA ALA A 143 13.27 8.42 -20.73
C ALA A 143 11.75 8.49 -20.54
N HIS A 144 11.02 7.88 -21.44
CA HIS A 144 9.57 7.89 -21.49
C HIS A 144 8.98 6.65 -20.82
N TYR A 145 8.06 6.88 -19.91
CA TYR A 145 7.22 5.86 -19.31
C TYR A 145 5.77 6.21 -19.63
N ASP A 146 5.17 5.45 -20.53
CA ASP A 146 3.83 5.71 -21.01
C ASP A 146 2.78 4.94 -20.18
N SER A 147 1.53 5.37 -20.31
CA SER A 147 0.40 4.76 -19.62
C SER A 147 0.27 3.28 -20.00
N ALA A 148 0.24 2.43 -18.98
CA ALA A 148 -0.02 1.00 -19.10
C ALA A 148 -1.37 0.60 -18.47
N GLY A 149 -1.94 1.49 -17.63
CA GLY A 149 -3.23 1.32 -16.95
C GLY A 149 -4.28 2.32 -17.43
N ASP A 150 -5.42 2.30 -16.74
CA ASP A 150 -6.60 3.11 -17.12
C ASP A 150 -6.51 4.58 -16.68
N LEU A 151 -5.58 4.92 -15.79
CA LEU A 151 -5.45 6.27 -15.23
C LEU A 151 -4.81 7.29 -16.20
N GLY A 152 -4.28 6.85 -17.34
CA GLY A 152 -3.66 7.73 -18.33
C GLY A 152 -2.40 8.45 -17.85
N VAL A 153 -1.75 7.92 -16.79
CA VAL A 153 -0.55 8.51 -16.19
C VAL A 153 0.65 8.32 -17.10
N ARG A 154 1.49 9.35 -17.23
CA ARG A 154 2.78 9.29 -17.92
C ARG A 154 3.87 9.85 -17.03
N VAL A 155 5.08 9.30 -17.13
CA VAL A 155 6.26 9.79 -16.44
C VAL A 155 7.38 10.04 -17.44
N LEU A 156 7.97 11.22 -17.37
CA LEU A 156 9.11 11.63 -18.20
C LEU A 156 10.30 11.88 -17.29
N LEU A 157 11.34 11.07 -17.43
CA LEU A 157 12.60 11.30 -16.72
C LEU A 157 13.55 12.04 -17.64
N ILE A 158 14.16 13.10 -17.12
CA ILE A 158 15.10 13.94 -17.88
C ILE A 158 16.43 13.91 -17.16
N SER A 159 17.47 13.46 -17.87
CA SER A 159 18.82 13.41 -17.34
C SER A 159 19.81 13.97 -18.36
N GLN A 160 20.45 15.07 -17.99
CA GLN A 160 21.44 15.76 -18.81
C GLN A 160 22.61 16.22 -17.96
N ARG A 161 23.82 16.11 -18.49
CA ARG A 161 24.98 16.71 -17.87
C ARG A 161 24.90 18.24 -18.00
N GLY A 162 25.20 18.93 -16.93
CA GLY A 162 25.15 20.38 -16.93
C GLY A 162 25.47 20.99 -15.56
N ASP A 163 25.28 22.26 -15.48
CA ASP A 163 25.40 23.07 -14.27
C ASP A 163 24.04 23.66 -13.86
N LYS A 164 24.08 24.63 -12.94
CA LYS A 164 22.86 25.29 -12.45
C LYS A 164 22.10 26.00 -13.57
N SER A 165 22.81 26.57 -14.56
CA SER A 165 22.19 27.28 -15.71
C SER A 165 21.47 26.27 -16.61
N THR A 166 22.07 25.11 -16.85
CA THR A 166 21.45 23.99 -17.57
C THR A 166 20.16 23.51 -16.90
N LEU A 167 20.18 23.40 -15.56
CA LEU A 167 18.99 23.00 -14.80
C LEU A 167 17.84 24.00 -14.96
N TYR A 168 18.13 25.31 -14.87
CA TYR A 168 17.11 26.33 -15.09
C TYR A 168 16.59 26.35 -16.53
N GLY A 169 17.47 26.16 -17.51
CA GLY A 169 17.05 26.05 -18.90
C GLY A 169 16.16 24.88 -19.17
N LEU A 170 16.46 23.72 -18.59
CA LEU A 170 15.59 22.54 -18.64
C LEU A 170 14.24 22.80 -17.96
N TYR A 171 14.24 23.45 -16.81
CA TYR A 171 13.00 23.82 -16.12
C TYR A 171 12.13 24.72 -17.00
N ASP A 172 12.69 25.72 -17.65
CA ASP A 172 11.97 26.64 -18.54
C ASP A 172 11.40 25.90 -19.76
N ILE A 173 12.14 24.96 -20.36
CA ILE A 173 11.67 24.11 -21.46
C ILE A 173 10.52 23.20 -20.97
N MET A 174 10.67 22.57 -19.82
CA MET A 174 9.63 21.70 -19.26
C MET A 174 8.29 22.41 -19.07
N GLN A 175 8.30 23.72 -18.76
CA GLN A 175 7.08 24.51 -18.64
C GLN A 175 6.32 24.68 -19.98
N THR A 176 6.96 24.42 -21.11
CA THR A 176 6.37 24.55 -22.45
C THR A 176 5.90 23.22 -23.04
N LEU A 177 6.13 22.10 -22.33
CA LEU A 177 5.68 20.78 -22.78
C LEU A 177 4.15 20.69 -22.73
N GLU A 178 3.53 20.12 -23.75
CA GLU A 178 2.08 19.94 -23.84
C GLU A 178 1.48 19.14 -22.67
N ILE A 179 2.29 18.27 -22.04
CA ILE A 179 1.87 17.47 -20.90
C ILE A 179 1.79 18.27 -19.58
N VAL A 180 2.35 19.49 -19.56
CA VAL A 180 2.36 20.36 -18.38
C VAL A 180 1.20 21.35 -18.48
N PRO A 181 0.22 21.33 -17.55
CA PRO A 181 -0.87 22.30 -17.56
C PRO A 181 -0.34 23.73 -17.55
N LEU A 182 -0.97 24.61 -18.33
CA LEU A 182 -0.57 26.02 -18.44
C LEU A 182 -0.94 26.82 -17.19
N ASP A 183 -1.91 26.37 -16.44
CA ASP A 183 -2.45 26.98 -15.24
C ASP A 183 -2.08 26.15 -13.99
N GLY A 184 -1.78 26.85 -12.91
CA GLY A 184 -1.41 26.26 -11.63
C GLY A 184 -0.15 26.90 -11.01
N PRO A 185 0.10 26.67 -9.72
CA PRO A 185 1.28 27.18 -9.03
C PRO A 185 2.56 26.53 -9.61
N ARG A 186 3.56 27.36 -9.87
CA ARG A 186 4.88 26.95 -10.38
C ARG A 186 5.96 27.50 -9.49
N GLU A 187 6.73 26.59 -8.86
CA GLU A 187 7.84 26.91 -7.98
C GLU A 187 9.16 26.45 -8.61
N ARG A 188 10.24 27.25 -8.42
CA ARG A 188 11.61 26.91 -8.84
C ARG A 188 12.44 26.48 -7.65
#